data_a44eba907f5704b90f540e519c18c9c1
#
_entry.id   a44eba907f5704b90f540e519c18c9c1
#
_cell.length_a   1.000
_cell.length_b   1.000
_cell.length_c   1.000
_cell.angle_alpha   90.00
_cell.angle_beta   90.00
_cell.angle_gamma   90.00
#
_symmetry.space_group_name_H-M   'P 1'
#
loop_
_entity.id
_entity.type
_entity.pdbx_description
1 polymer ?
#
loop_
_entity_poly.entity_id
_entity_poly.type
_entity_poly.pdbx_seq_one_letter_code
_entity_poly.pdbx_strand_id
1 'polypeptide(L)'
;EKPETLKIALDAYKEAVEDESGEELKEEIRSEFHYVIEPELTYTSFAQAANDNSFNREQLQKAFNNIEQSDEIFADLFADIDLYSNRLGTGDQKQSDTVASLIKEIDKADLLNTDAEILGNAYEFLIGQFASETGKKAGEFYTPQPVSKILTKIAINGQEDKRGLSIYDPCMGSGSLLLNAKKYVKYPEYIKYYGQELNTSTYNLARMNMFLHGVVPANQKLHHGDTLDADWPTDEETDFNMVLMNPPYSAKWSAAKGFLQDERFSDYGVLAPKSKADYAFLLHGLYHLKNNGTMAIVLPHGVLFRGAAEGKIREKLLRAGNIYAVIGLPANMFYNTSIPTCIIVLKKHREGRDVLFIDASKKFEKDKKQNKMTDEHIEEVLELYHKREEVEKQSYLASFEEIEENDFNLNIPRYVDTFEKEPDVDINAVLTDMNNIDDELEKVQGELVAQMKELTAEDDTIMASLNSLIEMMGR
;
A
#
# COMPACT_ATOMS: atom_id res chain seq x y z
N GLU A 1 -28.30 -1.85 12.54
CA GLU A 1 -29.53 -1.89 13.37
C GLU A 1 -30.44 -3.04 12.92
N LYS A 2 -30.97 -3.80 13.87
CA LYS A 2 -31.94 -4.86 13.53
C LYS A 2 -33.25 -4.22 13.06
N PRO A 3 -33.99 -4.83 12.10
CA PRO A 3 -35.24 -4.24 11.57
C PRO A 3 -36.26 -3.84 12.64
N GLU A 4 -36.34 -4.59 13.73
CA GLU A 4 -37.21 -4.28 14.87
C GLU A 4 -36.76 -3.04 15.66
N THR A 5 -35.43 -2.90 15.84
CA THR A 5 -34.81 -1.73 16.51
C THR A 5 -34.96 -0.48 15.64
N LEU A 6 -34.78 -0.64 14.31
CA LEU A 6 -34.99 0.44 13.35
C LEU A 6 -36.44 0.95 13.38
N LYS A 7 -37.43 0.04 13.43
CA LYS A 7 -38.85 0.46 13.50
C LYS A 7 -39.16 1.26 14.77
N ILE A 8 -38.61 0.82 15.92
CA ILE A 8 -38.77 1.55 17.19
C ILE A 8 -38.07 2.92 17.10
N ALA A 9 -36.87 2.99 16.55
CA ALA A 9 -36.13 4.24 16.35
C ALA A 9 -36.84 5.17 15.36
N LEU A 10 -37.44 4.63 14.27
CA LEU A 10 -38.27 5.37 13.30
C LEU A 10 -39.48 5.97 13.93
N ASP A 11 -40.22 5.20 14.75
CA ASP A 11 -41.43 5.67 15.40
C ASP A 11 -41.11 6.75 16.46
N ALA A 12 -40.06 6.53 17.26
CA ALA A 12 -39.54 7.51 18.21
C ALA A 12 -39.04 8.80 17.54
N TYR A 13 -38.32 8.68 16.40
CA TYR A 13 -37.85 9.83 15.64
C TYR A 13 -39.02 10.62 15.02
N LYS A 14 -40.05 9.97 14.51
CA LYS A 14 -41.26 10.65 13.98
C LYS A 14 -42.01 11.39 15.07
N GLU A 15 -42.19 10.79 16.25
CA GLU A 15 -42.78 11.48 17.41
C GLU A 15 -41.92 12.69 17.83
N ALA A 16 -40.58 12.55 17.87
CA ALA A 16 -39.71 13.65 18.25
C ALA A 16 -39.64 14.78 17.21
N VAL A 17 -39.77 14.48 15.90
CA VAL A 17 -39.74 15.50 14.82
C VAL A 17 -41.07 16.27 14.73
N GLU A 18 -42.18 15.72 15.21
CA GLU A 18 -43.46 16.44 15.33
C GLU A 18 -43.50 17.43 16.51
N ASP A 19 -42.51 17.34 17.44
CA ASP A 19 -42.38 18.21 18.59
C ASP A 19 -41.00 18.98 18.51
N GLU A 20 -40.87 20.15 19.16
CA GLU A 20 -39.64 20.94 19.24
C GLU A 20 -38.44 20.13 19.80
N SER A 21 -38.67 19.00 20.44
CA SER A 21 -37.66 18.05 20.93
C SER A 21 -36.81 17.36 19.84
N GLY A 22 -37.26 17.40 18.58
CA GLY A 22 -36.54 16.74 17.45
C GLY A 22 -35.17 17.37 17.14
N GLU A 23 -35.04 18.68 17.29
CA GLU A 23 -33.72 19.34 17.09
C GLU A 23 -32.73 19.06 18.24
N GLU A 24 -33.27 19.01 19.49
CA GLU A 24 -32.45 18.63 20.66
C GLU A 24 -31.92 17.21 20.52
N LEU A 25 -32.73 16.26 20.06
CA LEU A 25 -32.33 14.88 19.78
C LEU A 25 -31.26 14.81 18.68
N LYS A 26 -31.40 15.59 17.62
CA LYS A 26 -30.37 15.66 16.55
C LYS A 26 -29.04 16.22 17.06
N GLU A 27 -29.09 17.23 17.93
CA GLU A 27 -27.88 17.80 18.54
C GLU A 27 -27.21 16.79 19.48
N GLU A 28 -27.96 16.04 20.27
CA GLU A 28 -27.44 14.99 21.13
C GLU A 28 -26.77 13.88 20.30
N ILE A 29 -27.43 13.37 19.26
CA ILE A 29 -26.88 12.38 18.33
C ILE A 29 -25.61 12.91 17.64
N ARG A 30 -25.62 14.17 17.20
CA ARG A 30 -24.44 14.80 16.56
C ARG A 30 -23.28 14.93 17.52
N SER A 31 -23.53 15.25 18.80
CA SER A 31 -22.46 15.37 19.79
C SER A 31 -21.81 14.05 20.13
N GLU A 32 -22.55 12.94 20.07
CA GLU A 32 -22.07 11.60 20.38
C GLU A 32 -21.43 10.91 19.16
N PHE A 33 -22.07 11.01 17.99
CA PHE A 33 -21.67 10.26 16.78
C PHE A 33 -21.08 11.11 15.67
N HIS A 34 -21.05 12.44 15.81
CA HIS A 34 -20.62 13.42 14.81
C HIS A 34 -21.49 13.49 13.54
N TYR A 35 -22.47 12.61 13.35
CA TYR A 35 -23.39 12.67 12.23
C TYR A 35 -24.81 12.34 12.67
N VAL A 36 -25.76 12.84 11.89
CA VAL A 36 -27.18 12.50 12.01
C VAL A 36 -27.65 11.97 10.67
N ILE A 37 -28.21 10.77 10.67
CA ILE A 37 -28.79 10.16 9.47
C ILE A 37 -30.29 9.95 9.70
N GLU A 38 -31.10 10.38 8.75
CA GLU A 38 -32.54 10.17 8.83
C GLU A 38 -32.86 8.67 8.73
N PRO A 39 -33.85 8.14 9.49
CA PRO A 39 -34.12 6.72 9.56
C PRO A 39 -34.37 6.04 8.22
N GLU A 40 -34.99 6.71 7.27
CA GLU A 40 -35.21 6.23 5.90
C GLU A 40 -33.96 6.22 5.02
N LEU A 41 -32.90 6.88 5.47
CA LEU A 41 -31.59 6.95 4.78
C LEU A 41 -30.55 6.01 5.39
N THR A 42 -30.96 5.13 6.32
CA THR A 42 -30.07 4.13 6.92
C THR A 42 -29.79 2.97 5.96
N TYR A 43 -28.67 2.27 6.19
CA TYR A 43 -28.33 1.07 5.41
C TYR A 43 -29.44 0.00 5.47
N THR A 44 -30.06 -0.22 6.65
CA THR A 44 -31.17 -1.18 6.81
C THR A 44 -32.35 -0.82 5.92
N SER A 45 -32.71 0.47 5.83
CA SER A 45 -33.77 0.95 4.94
C SER A 45 -33.43 0.70 3.46
N PHE A 46 -32.17 0.91 3.07
CA PHE A 46 -31.73 0.63 1.70
C PHE A 46 -31.72 -0.87 1.39
N ALA A 47 -31.28 -1.71 2.31
CA ALA A 47 -31.29 -3.16 2.14
C ALA A 47 -32.74 -3.68 1.97
N GLN A 48 -33.67 -3.19 2.79
CA GLN A 48 -35.10 -3.51 2.66
C GLN A 48 -35.66 -3.04 1.31
N ALA A 49 -35.44 -1.76 0.94
CA ALA A 49 -35.88 -1.22 -0.34
C ALA A 49 -35.30 -1.96 -1.55
N ALA A 50 -34.03 -2.38 -1.48
CA ALA A 50 -33.40 -3.18 -2.51
C ALA A 50 -34.09 -4.56 -2.63
N ASN A 51 -34.35 -5.25 -1.51
CA ASN A 51 -35.05 -6.54 -1.50
C ASN A 51 -36.49 -6.46 -2.03
N ASP A 52 -37.18 -5.37 -1.73
CA ASP A 52 -38.55 -5.09 -2.19
C ASP A 52 -38.60 -4.53 -3.63
N ASN A 53 -37.45 -4.36 -4.30
CA ASN A 53 -37.28 -3.73 -5.62
C ASN A 53 -37.87 -2.29 -5.70
N SER A 54 -37.83 -1.56 -4.60
CA SER A 54 -38.28 -0.16 -4.48
C SER A 54 -37.10 0.83 -4.29
N PHE A 55 -35.88 0.34 -4.30
CA PHE A 55 -34.68 1.17 -4.12
C PHE A 55 -34.51 2.20 -5.24
N ASN A 56 -34.21 3.44 -4.84
CA ASN A 56 -33.87 4.53 -5.75
C ASN A 56 -32.50 5.12 -5.34
N ARG A 57 -31.57 5.24 -6.31
CA ARG A 57 -30.24 5.83 -6.10
C ARG A 57 -30.29 7.26 -5.55
N GLU A 58 -31.37 8.03 -5.82
CA GLU A 58 -31.54 9.39 -5.31
C GLU A 58 -31.63 9.42 -3.77
N GLN A 59 -32.18 8.36 -3.16
CA GLN A 59 -32.21 8.24 -1.71
C GLN A 59 -30.80 8.02 -1.14
N LEU A 60 -29.98 7.22 -1.82
CA LEU A 60 -28.58 7.05 -1.43
C LEU A 60 -27.78 8.37 -1.59
N GLN A 61 -28.04 9.14 -2.64
CA GLN A 61 -27.44 10.48 -2.78
C GLN A 61 -27.87 11.42 -1.66
N LYS A 62 -29.13 11.37 -1.23
CA LYS A 62 -29.57 12.13 -0.06
C LYS A 62 -28.87 11.71 1.21
N ALA A 63 -28.62 10.39 1.41
CA ALA A 63 -27.88 9.90 2.56
C ALA A 63 -26.43 10.43 2.57
N PHE A 64 -25.77 10.43 1.43
CA PHE A 64 -24.42 11.01 1.32
C PHE A 64 -24.42 12.49 1.68
N ASN A 65 -25.33 13.26 1.09
CA ASN A 65 -25.46 14.69 1.38
C ASN A 65 -25.79 14.95 2.87
N ASN A 66 -26.62 14.12 3.46
CA ASN A 66 -27.02 14.23 4.86
C ASN A 66 -25.82 13.99 5.81
N ILE A 67 -24.97 12.99 5.52
CA ILE A 67 -23.76 12.74 6.27
C ILE A 67 -22.77 13.90 6.10
N GLU A 68 -22.50 14.35 4.86
CA GLU A 68 -21.56 15.44 4.58
C GLU A 68 -21.96 16.77 5.24
N GLN A 69 -23.26 17.02 5.41
CA GLN A 69 -23.79 18.22 6.05
C GLN A 69 -23.84 18.11 7.57
N SER A 70 -23.65 16.93 8.14
CA SER A 70 -23.78 16.71 9.58
C SER A 70 -22.62 17.31 10.39
N ASP A 71 -21.39 17.25 9.86
CA ASP A 71 -20.20 17.77 10.50
C ASP A 71 -19.14 18.11 9.43
N GLU A 72 -18.32 19.11 9.67
CA GLU A 72 -17.24 19.54 8.76
C GLU A 72 -16.23 18.38 8.48
N ILE A 73 -16.05 17.47 9.42
CA ILE A 73 -15.20 16.30 9.25
C ILE A 73 -15.63 15.36 8.11
N PHE A 74 -16.90 15.43 7.68
CA PHE A 74 -17.44 14.64 6.56
C PHE A 74 -17.58 15.44 5.26
N ALA A 75 -17.26 16.73 5.25
CA ALA A 75 -17.39 17.55 4.05
C ALA A 75 -16.67 16.93 2.85
N ASP A 76 -17.34 16.85 1.70
CA ASP A 76 -16.83 16.29 0.44
C ASP A 76 -16.35 14.82 0.50
N LEU A 77 -16.77 14.04 1.52
CA LEU A 77 -16.32 12.64 1.70
C LEU A 77 -16.75 11.74 0.54
N PHE A 78 -17.91 12.01 -0.04
CA PHE A 78 -18.50 11.25 -1.15
C PHE A 78 -18.43 11.97 -2.50
N ALA A 79 -17.70 13.11 -2.59
CA ALA A 79 -17.69 13.98 -3.77
C ALA A 79 -17.22 13.29 -5.06
N ASP A 80 -16.43 12.23 -4.97
CA ASP A 80 -15.94 11.45 -6.11
C ASP A 80 -16.80 10.21 -6.43
N ILE A 81 -17.91 9.99 -5.71
CA ILE A 81 -18.87 8.90 -5.98
C ILE A 81 -19.99 9.41 -6.90
N ASP A 82 -19.92 9.02 -8.17
CA ASP A 82 -20.92 9.38 -9.18
C ASP A 82 -21.97 8.27 -9.36
N LEU A 83 -23.10 8.39 -8.63
CA LEU A 83 -24.24 7.48 -8.73
C LEU A 83 -25.01 7.60 -10.06
N TYR A 84 -24.70 8.62 -10.87
CA TYR A 84 -25.31 8.87 -12.18
C TYR A 84 -24.41 8.43 -13.34
N SER A 85 -23.27 7.81 -13.05
CA SER A 85 -22.32 7.34 -14.02
C SER A 85 -22.91 6.30 -14.99
N ASN A 86 -22.65 6.48 -16.27
CA ASN A 86 -23.00 5.49 -17.31
C ASN A 86 -22.32 4.11 -17.10
N ARG A 87 -21.29 4.02 -16.23
CA ARG A 87 -20.67 2.76 -15.83
C ARG A 87 -21.61 1.87 -15.03
N LEU A 88 -22.57 2.46 -14.31
CA LEU A 88 -23.61 1.74 -13.58
C LEU A 88 -24.75 1.26 -14.49
N GLY A 89 -24.80 1.72 -15.73
CA GLY A 89 -25.83 1.41 -16.72
C GLY A 89 -26.40 2.67 -17.39
N THR A 90 -27.18 2.47 -18.43
CA THR A 90 -27.80 3.58 -19.15
C THR A 90 -29.23 3.82 -18.64
N GLY A 91 -29.48 5.02 -18.12
CA GLY A 91 -30.78 5.44 -17.59
C GLY A 91 -31.00 5.12 -16.11
N ASP A 92 -31.89 5.89 -15.50
CA ASP A 92 -32.12 5.95 -14.04
C ASP A 92 -32.45 4.60 -13.41
N GLN A 93 -33.35 3.85 -14.06
CA GLN A 93 -33.76 2.55 -13.56
C GLN A 93 -32.58 1.56 -13.53
N LYS A 94 -31.80 1.48 -14.62
CA LYS A 94 -30.68 0.55 -14.70
C LYS A 94 -29.59 0.87 -13.69
N GLN A 95 -29.32 2.15 -13.45
CA GLN A 95 -28.35 2.60 -12.45
C GLN A 95 -28.81 2.25 -11.04
N SER A 96 -30.11 2.50 -10.72
CA SER A 96 -30.72 2.10 -9.45
C SER A 96 -30.68 0.58 -9.24
N ASP A 97 -31.00 -0.22 -10.27
CA ASP A 97 -30.98 -1.68 -10.22
C ASP A 97 -29.54 -2.23 -9.97
N THR A 98 -28.53 -1.59 -10.56
CA THR A 98 -27.13 -1.97 -10.37
C THR A 98 -26.70 -1.72 -8.93
N VAL A 99 -27.01 -0.55 -8.37
CA VAL A 99 -26.73 -0.21 -6.97
C VAL A 99 -27.52 -1.11 -6.02
N ALA A 100 -28.81 -1.34 -6.28
CA ALA A 100 -29.64 -2.25 -5.49
C ALA A 100 -29.08 -3.68 -5.47
N SER A 101 -28.56 -4.15 -6.61
CA SER A 101 -27.92 -5.47 -6.68
C SER A 101 -26.66 -5.55 -5.82
N LEU A 102 -25.84 -4.48 -5.81
CA LEU A 102 -24.68 -4.39 -4.94
C LEU A 102 -25.09 -4.39 -3.46
N ILE A 103 -26.10 -3.62 -3.07
CA ILE A 103 -26.63 -3.59 -1.70
C ILE A 103 -27.08 -5.00 -1.28
N LYS A 104 -27.83 -5.73 -2.15
CA LYS A 104 -28.28 -7.10 -1.87
C LYS A 104 -27.10 -8.07 -1.64
N GLU A 105 -26.00 -7.93 -2.40
CA GLU A 105 -24.82 -8.79 -2.21
C GLU A 105 -24.11 -8.46 -0.89
N ILE A 106 -23.97 -7.18 -0.55
CA ILE A 106 -23.38 -6.73 0.71
C ILE A 106 -24.21 -7.18 1.91
N ASP A 107 -25.54 -7.13 1.80
CA ASP A 107 -26.49 -7.51 2.86
C ASP A 107 -26.36 -8.99 3.28
N LYS A 108 -25.92 -9.86 2.36
CA LYS A 108 -25.62 -11.28 2.67
C LYS A 108 -24.46 -11.47 3.65
N ALA A 109 -23.62 -10.47 3.81
CA ALA A 109 -22.43 -10.53 4.67
C ALA A 109 -22.71 -10.21 6.15
N ASP A 110 -23.97 -9.93 6.53
CA ASP A 110 -24.38 -9.59 7.91
C ASP A 110 -23.50 -8.53 8.59
N LEU A 111 -23.22 -7.44 7.89
CA LEU A 111 -22.31 -6.38 8.35
C LEU A 111 -22.78 -5.70 9.64
N LEU A 112 -24.10 -5.71 9.93
CA LEU A 112 -24.69 -5.08 11.11
C LEU A 112 -24.32 -5.79 12.43
N ASN A 113 -23.94 -7.06 12.37
CA ASN A 113 -23.47 -7.82 13.52
C ASN A 113 -21.94 -8.01 13.53
N THR A 114 -21.23 -7.30 12.63
CA THR A 114 -19.80 -7.44 12.42
C THR A 114 -19.04 -6.38 13.22
N ASP A 115 -17.91 -6.76 13.83
CA ASP A 115 -17.01 -5.85 14.52
C ASP A 115 -16.47 -4.79 13.54
N ALA A 116 -16.33 -3.54 14.00
CA ALA A 116 -15.78 -2.44 13.21
C ALA A 116 -14.39 -2.76 12.63
N GLU A 117 -13.56 -3.52 13.35
CA GLU A 117 -12.24 -3.93 12.86
C GLU A 117 -12.36 -4.90 11.66
N ILE A 118 -13.34 -5.80 11.68
CA ILE A 118 -13.59 -6.73 10.56
C ILE A 118 -14.07 -5.93 9.34
N LEU A 119 -14.94 -4.94 9.53
CA LEU A 119 -15.42 -4.07 8.47
C LEU A 119 -14.28 -3.25 7.86
N GLY A 120 -13.42 -2.67 8.70
CA GLY A 120 -12.22 -1.97 8.26
C GLY A 120 -11.25 -2.88 7.48
N ASN A 121 -10.99 -4.09 7.96
CA ASN A 121 -10.15 -5.06 7.26
C ASN A 121 -10.76 -5.50 5.91
N ALA A 122 -12.08 -5.65 5.81
CA ALA A 122 -12.77 -5.95 4.55
C ALA A 122 -12.63 -4.78 3.56
N TYR A 123 -12.72 -3.55 4.04
CA TYR A 123 -12.52 -2.36 3.23
C TYR A 123 -11.06 -2.26 2.72
N GLU A 124 -10.05 -2.51 3.58
CA GLU A 124 -8.65 -2.58 3.16
C GLU A 124 -8.41 -3.67 2.10
N PHE A 125 -9.06 -4.83 2.24
CA PHE A 125 -8.99 -5.89 1.25
C PHE A 125 -9.53 -5.45 -0.12
N LEU A 126 -10.69 -4.76 -0.14
CA LEU A 126 -11.26 -4.22 -1.38
C LEU A 126 -10.35 -3.15 -2.00
N ILE A 127 -9.78 -2.25 -1.20
CA ILE A 127 -8.78 -1.27 -1.67
C ILE A 127 -7.60 -1.99 -2.35
N GLY A 128 -7.08 -3.05 -1.73
CA GLY A 128 -5.99 -3.86 -2.30
C GLY A 128 -6.37 -4.52 -3.64
N GLN A 129 -7.59 -5.05 -3.77
CA GLN A 129 -8.09 -5.61 -5.03
C GLN A 129 -8.21 -4.53 -6.12
N PHE A 130 -8.80 -3.39 -5.82
CA PHE A 130 -8.90 -2.27 -6.77
C PHE A 130 -7.53 -1.74 -7.20
N ALA A 131 -6.56 -1.67 -6.29
CA ALA A 131 -5.19 -1.29 -6.62
C ALA A 131 -4.57 -2.23 -7.67
N SER A 132 -4.89 -3.54 -7.60
CA SER A 132 -4.40 -4.53 -8.55
C SER A 132 -5.01 -4.40 -9.95
N GLU A 133 -6.27 -3.94 -10.05
CA GLU A 133 -7.06 -3.89 -11.29
C GLU A 133 -6.93 -2.56 -12.05
N THR A 134 -6.72 -1.45 -11.34
CA THR A 134 -6.77 -0.10 -11.95
C THR A 134 -5.53 0.29 -12.76
N GLY A 135 -4.47 -0.54 -12.79
CA GLY A 135 -3.26 -0.28 -13.58
C GLY A 135 -2.50 1.00 -13.21
N LYS A 136 -2.84 1.64 -12.08
CA LYS A 136 -2.10 2.80 -11.56
C LYS A 136 -0.67 2.40 -11.21
N LYS A 137 0.27 3.34 -11.32
CA LYS A 137 1.68 3.08 -11.07
C LYS A 137 1.92 2.53 -9.67
N ALA A 138 2.93 1.66 -9.58
CA ALA A 138 3.30 0.97 -8.36
C ALA A 138 3.47 1.91 -7.16
N GLY A 139 2.88 1.52 -6.05
CA GLY A 139 3.05 2.21 -4.79
C GLY A 139 2.18 3.46 -4.58
N GLU A 140 1.52 3.98 -5.63
CA GLU A 140 0.75 5.23 -5.53
C GLU A 140 -0.56 5.11 -4.73
N PHE A 141 -0.97 3.90 -4.36
CA PHE A 141 -2.31 3.70 -3.79
C PHE A 141 -2.35 2.80 -2.57
N TYR A 142 -1.52 1.76 -2.54
CA TYR A 142 -1.56 0.73 -1.49
C TYR A 142 -0.19 0.12 -1.24
N THR A 143 0.19 0.02 0.02
CA THR A 143 1.43 -0.65 0.45
C THR A 143 1.14 -2.11 0.80
N PRO A 144 1.83 -3.10 0.22
CA PRO A 144 1.63 -4.51 0.55
C PRO A 144 1.77 -4.77 2.06
N GLN A 145 0.86 -5.57 2.63
CA GLN A 145 0.82 -5.83 4.06
C GLN A 145 2.15 -6.31 4.68
N PRO A 146 2.94 -7.20 4.04
CA PRO A 146 4.24 -7.58 4.57
C PRO A 146 5.20 -6.40 4.73
N VAL A 147 5.23 -5.50 3.74
CA VAL A 147 6.08 -4.30 3.78
C VAL A 147 5.60 -3.33 4.85
N SER A 148 4.29 -3.11 4.94
CA SER A 148 3.67 -2.27 5.97
C SER A 148 3.98 -2.80 7.38
N LYS A 149 3.94 -4.12 7.61
CA LYS A 149 4.33 -4.75 8.88
C LYS A 149 5.79 -4.46 9.24
N ILE A 150 6.73 -4.63 8.30
CA ILE A 150 8.15 -4.37 8.53
C ILE A 150 8.38 -2.89 8.89
N LEU A 151 7.85 -1.96 8.09
CA LEU A 151 7.97 -0.53 8.32
C LEU A 151 7.47 -0.14 9.71
N THR A 152 6.27 -0.60 10.06
CA THR A 152 5.61 -0.28 11.31
C THR A 152 6.36 -0.85 12.52
N LYS A 153 6.73 -2.14 12.50
CA LYS A 153 7.46 -2.78 13.60
C LYS A 153 8.84 -2.18 13.81
N ILE A 154 9.53 -1.77 12.74
CA ILE A 154 10.80 -1.05 12.84
C ILE A 154 10.61 0.32 13.49
N ALA A 155 9.61 1.08 13.04
CA ALA A 155 9.42 2.45 13.52
C ALA A 155 8.91 2.51 14.96
N ILE A 156 8.13 1.52 15.39
CA ILE A 156 7.56 1.47 16.74
C ILE A 156 8.52 0.90 17.78
N ASN A 157 9.57 0.21 17.34
CA ASN A 157 10.50 -0.50 18.21
C ASN A 157 11.01 0.34 19.39
N GLY A 158 10.76 -0.13 20.59
CA GLY A 158 11.09 0.54 21.85
C GLY A 158 10.13 1.67 22.25
N GLN A 159 8.99 1.80 21.58
CA GLN A 159 7.93 2.79 21.86
C GLN A 159 6.55 2.13 22.05
N GLU A 160 6.46 0.80 22.07
CA GLU A 160 5.21 0.03 22.08
C GLU A 160 4.32 0.36 23.30
N ASP A 161 4.94 0.65 24.45
CA ASP A 161 4.27 1.02 25.71
C ASP A 161 4.02 2.53 25.88
N LYS A 162 4.37 3.33 24.86
CA LYS A 162 4.22 4.79 24.93
C LYS A 162 2.77 5.19 24.68
N ARG A 163 2.20 5.98 25.57
CA ARG A 163 0.88 6.59 25.40
C ARG A 163 1.00 7.87 24.56
N GLY A 164 0.10 8.08 23.61
CA GLY A 164 0.07 9.30 22.78
C GLY A 164 1.18 9.33 21.74
N LEU A 165 1.47 8.19 21.10
CA LEU A 165 2.33 8.14 19.92
C LEU A 165 1.73 8.97 18.78
N SER A 166 2.57 9.76 18.11
CA SER A 166 2.22 10.45 16.88
C SER A 166 2.89 9.82 15.68
N ILE A 167 2.12 9.58 14.62
CA ILE A 167 2.54 8.92 13.39
C ILE A 167 2.22 9.84 12.22
N TYR A 168 3.15 9.98 11.29
CA TYR A 168 3.00 10.78 10.10
C TYR A 168 3.31 9.99 8.83
N ASP A 169 2.42 10.08 7.85
CA ASP A 169 2.65 9.61 6.48
C ASP A 169 2.32 10.74 5.49
N PRO A 170 3.33 11.42 4.95
CA PRO A 170 3.13 12.51 3.99
C PRO A 170 2.67 12.05 2.59
N CYS A 171 2.54 10.75 2.36
CA CYS A 171 2.06 10.13 1.12
C CYS A 171 1.10 8.98 1.46
N MET A 172 0.11 9.26 2.33
CA MET A 172 -0.64 8.23 3.05
C MET A 172 -1.44 7.27 2.16
N GLY A 173 -1.70 7.63 0.91
CA GLY A 173 -2.53 6.82 0.03
C GLY A 173 -3.89 6.56 0.65
N SER A 174 -4.25 5.29 0.82
CA SER A 174 -5.48 4.85 1.50
C SER A 174 -5.42 4.91 3.04
N GLY A 175 -4.31 5.35 3.65
CA GLY A 175 -4.12 5.39 5.10
C GLY A 175 -3.80 4.03 5.76
N SER A 176 -3.73 2.95 4.99
CA SER A 176 -3.49 1.60 5.53
C SER A 176 -2.17 1.47 6.30
N LEU A 177 -1.12 2.17 5.85
CA LEU A 177 0.17 2.16 6.54
C LEU A 177 0.10 2.81 7.92
N LEU A 178 -0.63 3.92 8.05
CA LEU A 178 -0.89 4.59 9.32
C LEU A 178 -1.64 3.68 10.30
N LEU A 179 -2.73 3.06 9.83
CA LEU A 179 -3.62 2.20 10.63
C LEU A 179 -2.94 0.94 11.15
N ASN A 180 -1.93 0.45 10.44
CA ASN A 180 -1.23 -0.77 10.83
C ASN A 180 -0.54 -0.66 12.20
N ALA A 181 -0.15 0.54 12.62
CA ALA A 181 0.47 0.78 13.92
C ALA A 181 -0.43 0.42 15.12
N LYS A 182 -1.75 0.55 14.96
CA LYS A 182 -2.75 0.19 15.98
C LYS A 182 -2.57 -1.25 16.51
N LYS A 183 -2.09 -2.15 15.66
CA LYS A 183 -1.93 -3.58 15.97
C LYS A 183 -0.72 -3.90 16.87
N TYR A 184 0.22 -2.97 17.05
CA TYR A 184 1.51 -3.23 17.70
C TYR A 184 1.80 -2.34 18.91
N VAL A 185 0.83 -1.54 19.35
CA VAL A 185 0.95 -0.67 20.53
C VAL A 185 0.04 -1.11 21.64
N LYS A 186 0.42 -0.79 22.86
CA LYS A 186 -0.37 -1.09 24.06
C LYS A 186 -1.59 -0.19 24.24
N TYR A 187 -1.54 1.04 23.70
CA TYR A 187 -2.57 2.07 23.88
C TYR A 187 -3.03 2.61 22.54
N PRO A 188 -3.67 1.79 21.69
CA PRO A 188 -4.04 2.17 20.31
C PRO A 188 -5.03 3.34 20.25
N GLU A 189 -5.88 3.52 21.28
CA GLU A 189 -6.87 4.58 21.38
C GLU A 189 -6.27 5.98 21.57
N TYR A 190 -4.96 6.07 21.89
CA TYR A 190 -4.26 7.35 22.07
C TYR A 190 -3.29 7.69 20.95
N ILE A 191 -3.25 6.89 19.89
CA ILE A 191 -2.42 7.22 18.72
C ILE A 191 -2.99 8.45 18.02
N LYS A 192 -2.10 9.37 17.67
CA LYS A 192 -2.41 10.52 16.82
C LYS A 192 -1.90 10.25 15.40
N TYR A 193 -2.79 10.30 14.45
CA TYR A 193 -2.52 10.02 13.04
C TYR A 193 -2.46 11.32 12.26
N TYR A 194 -1.39 11.51 11.52
CA TYR A 194 -1.20 12.63 10.60
C TYR A 194 -0.94 12.05 9.21
N GLY A 195 -1.63 12.55 8.21
CA GLY A 195 -1.45 12.06 6.84
C GLY A 195 -1.71 13.12 5.80
N GLN A 196 -1.01 13.03 4.68
CA GLN A 196 -1.20 13.92 3.55
C GLN A 196 -1.35 13.10 2.26
N GLU A 197 -2.26 13.54 1.38
CA GLU A 197 -2.51 12.90 0.09
C GLU A 197 -2.87 13.94 -0.96
N LEU A 198 -2.28 13.81 -2.13
CA LEU A 198 -2.49 14.73 -3.25
C LEU A 198 -3.77 14.44 -4.04
N ASN A 199 -4.11 13.16 -4.19
CA ASN A 199 -5.26 12.76 -5.00
C ASN A 199 -6.54 12.75 -4.17
N THR A 200 -7.56 13.52 -4.59
CA THR A 200 -8.83 13.67 -3.88
C THR A 200 -9.52 12.34 -3.58
N SER A 201 -9.67 11.47 -4.59
CA SER A 201 -10.34 10.17 -4.39
C SER A 201 -9.58 9.29 -3.39
N THR A 202 -8.24 9.28 -3.46
CA THR A 202 -7.41 8.51 -2.53
C THR A 202 -7.44 9.11 -1.13
N TYR A 203 -7.47 10.44 -1.00
CA TYR A 203 -7.67 11.15 0.25
C TYR A 203 -9.01 10.79 0.91
N ASN A 204 -10.11 10.76 0.14
CA ASN A 204 -11.42 10.37 0.65
C ASN A 204 -11.46 8.89 1.06
N LEU A 205 -10.79 8.00 0.32
CA LEU A 205 -10.62 6.60 0.73
C LEU A 205 -9.88 6.49 2.08
N ALA A 206 -8.83 7.28 2.31
CA ALA A 206 -8.12 7.29 3.58
C ALA A 206 -9.01 7.76 4.73
N ARG A 207 -9.79 8.83 4.54
CA ARG A 207 -10.76 9.32 5.53
C ARG A 207 -11.78 8.25 5.90
N MET A 208 -12.36 7.60 4.89
CA MET A 208 -13.30 6.50 5.11
C MET A 208 -12.63 5.33 5.84
N ASN A 209 -11.40 4.99 5.49
CA ASN A 209 -10.64 3.93 6.13
C ASN A 209 -10.41 4.21 7.63
N MET A 210 -10.05 5.44 7.98
CA MET A 210 -9.89 5.87 9.37
C MET A 210 -11.21 5.72 10.15
N PHE A 211 -12.34 6.15 9.59
CA PHE A 211 -13.65 6.03 10.24
C PHE A 211 -14.05 4.56 10.45
N LEU A 212 -13.88 3.71 9.43
CA LEU A 212 -14.22 2.28 9.51
C LEU A 212 -13.37 1.53 10.53
N HIS A 213 -12.13 1.98 10.77
CA HIS A 213 -11.27 1.46 11.83
C HIS A 213 -11.49 2.10 13.19
N GLY A 214 -12.52 2.93 13.35
CA GLY A 214 -12.89 3.56 14.62
C GLY A 214 -11.89 4.59 15.13
N VAL A 215 -11.12 5.22 14.24
CA VAL A 215 -10.26 6.33 14.62
C VAL A 215 -11.12 7.57 14.86
N VAL A 216 -11.13 8.03 16.11
CA VAL A 216 -11.93 9.20 16.48
C VAL A 216 -11.38 10.47 15.81
N PRO A 217 -12.25 11.45 15.46
CA PRO A 217 -11.83 12.67 14.76
C PRO A 217 -10.71 13.45 15.47
N ALA A 218 -10.74 13.49 16.80
CA ALA A 218 -9.72 14.18 17.60
C ALA A 218 -8.30 13.55 17.48
N ASN A 219 -8.20 12.32 17.01
CA ASN A 219 -6.95 11.59 16.88
C ASN A 219 -6.43 11.53 15.43
N GLN A 220 -7.11 12.15 14.47
CA GLN A 220 -6.68 12.17 13.08
C GLN A 220 -6.63 13.58 12.52
N LYS A 221 -5.56 13.89 11.83
CA LYS A 221 -5.38 15.11 11.05
C LYS A 221 -4.91 14.69 9.67
N LEU A 222 -5.82 14.73 8.72
CA LEU A 222 -5.57 14.37 7.32
C LEU A 222 -5.66 15.62 6.47
N HIS A 223 -4.69 15.82 5.59
CA HIS A 223 -4.59 16.99 4.73
C HIS A 223 -4.58 16.61 3.25
N HIS A 224 -5.42 17.28 2.47
CA HIS A 224 -5.44 17.16 1.01
C HIS A 224 -4.51 18.20 0.40
N GLY A 225 -3.35 17.78 -0.13
CA GLY A 225 -2.38 18.70 -0.69
C GLY A 225 -1.09 18.03 -1.17
N ASP A 226 -0.26 18.82 -1.89
CA ASP A 226 1.05 18.39 -2.35
C ASP A 226 2.10 18.57 -1.24
N THR A 227 2.58 17.48 -0.71
CA THR A 227 3.60 17.41 0.35
C THR A 227 4.88 18.17 0.02
N LEU A 228 5.28 18.21 -1.24
CA LEU A 228 6.53 18.83 -1.65
C LEU A 228 6.36 20.32 -1.99
N ASP A 229 5.14 20.76 -2.35
CA ASP A 229 4.89 22.14 -2.75
C ASP A 229 4.75 23.06 -1.53
N ALA A 230 4.06 22.61 -0.48
CA ALA A 230 3.91 23.35 0.77
C ALA A 230 4.23 22.46 1.97
N ASP A 231 4.89 23.04 2.98
CA ASP A 231 5.12 22.36 4.25
C ASP A 231 3.82 22.14 5.00
N TRP A 232 3.64 20.94 5.58
CA TRP A 232 2.53 20.60 6.45
C TRP A 232 2.91 19.37 7.30
N PRO A 233 2.52 19.31 8.57
CA PRO A 233 1.81 20.34 9.35
C PRO A 233 2.73 21.45 9.83
N THR A 234 2.19 22.65 10.00
CA THR A 234 2.95 23.85 10.43
C THR A 234 2.39 24.49 11.70
N ASP A 235 1.27 23.98 12.18
CA ASP A 235 0.56 24.48 13.34
C ASP A 235 0.91 23.68 14.60
N GLU A 236 0.12 22.88 15.19
CA GLU A 236 0.28 22.27 16.51
C GLU A 236 1.49 21.33 16.67
N GLU A 237 1.37 20.08 16.26
CA GLU A 237 2.45 19.07 16.33
C GLU A 237 3.11 18.95 14.96
N THR A 238 4.35 19.37 14.84
CA THR A 238 5.11 19.36 13.59
C THR A 238 6.15 18.24 13.54
N ASP A 239 6.46 17.63 14.68
CA ASP A 239 7.43 16.55 14.81
C ASP A 239 6.76 15.27 15.34
N PHE A 240 7.09 14.13 14.76
CA PHE A 240 6.42 12.86 15.01
C PHE A 240 7.35 11.79 15.59
N ASN A 241 6.77 10.90 16.40
CA ASN A 241 7.48 9.73 16.91
C ASN A 241 7.84 8.74 15.81
N MET A 242 6.95 8.60 14.85
CA MET A 242 7.09 7.69 13.71
C MET A 242 6.77 8.44 12.43
N VAL A 243 7.64 8.30 11.42
CA VAL A 243 7.35 8.72 10.04
C VAL A 243 7.42 7.47 9.16
N LEU A 244 6.30 7.11 8.57
CA LEU A 244 6.18 5.94 7.70
C LEU A 244 5.81 6.41 6.31
N MET A 245 6.44 5.86 5.28
CA MET A 245 6.22 6.39 3.94
C MET A 245 6.48 5.36 2.85
N ASN A 246 5.55 5.29 1.91
CA ASN A 246 5.74 4.64 0.61
C ASN A 246 5.38 5.66 -0.49
N PRO A 247 6.30 6.58 -0.83
CA PRO A 247 6.02 7.67 -1.75
C PRO A 247 5.93 7.18 -3.21
N PRO A 248 5.35 7.97 -4.13
CA PRO A 248 5.33 7.64 -5.55
C PRO A 248 6.76 7.63 -6.12
N TYR A 249 7.23 6.47 -6.60
CA TYR A 249 8.61 6.29 -7.03
C TYR A 249 8.98 7.14 -8.23
N SER A 250 10.11 7.86 -8.11
CA SER A 250 10.63 8.73 -9.17
C SER A 250 9.61 9.73 -9.70
N ALA A 251 8.74 10.25 -8.83
CA ALA A 251 7.78 11.28 -9.17
C ALA A 251 8.48 12.58 -9.61
N LYS A 252 7.82 13.31 -10.48
CA LYS A 252 8.28 14.67 -10.82
C LYS A 252 7.78 15.65 -9.76
N TRP A 253 8.60 16.65 -9.44
CA TRP A 253 8.24 17.73 -8.55
C TRP A 253 8.76 19.07 -9.05
N SER A 254 8.37 20.16 -8.42
CA SER A 254 8.73 21.51 -8.83
C SER A 254 10.26 21.75 -8.85
N ALA A 255 10.98 21.34 -7.80
CA ALA A 255 12.39 21.62 -7.56
C ALA A 255 12.75 23.09 -7.84
N ALA A 256 11.84 24.01 -7.53
CA ALA A 256 12.05 25.45 -7.72
C ALA A 256 13.19 25.93 -6.85
N LYS A 257 13.98 26.92 -7.32
CA LYS A 257 15.14 27.41 -6.57
C LYS A 257 14.79 27.96 -5.18
N GLY A 258 13.56 28.42 -4.96
CA GLY A 258 13.07 28.85 -3.66
C GLY A 258 13.18 27.78 -2.58
N PHE A 259 13.06 26.52 -2.92
CA PHE A 259 13.22 25.40 -1.98
C PHE A 259 14.64 25.27 -1.39
N LEU A 260 15.65 25.93 -1.96
CA LEU A 260 16.97 26.03 -1.32
C LEU A 260 16.96 26.89 -0.02
N GLN A 261 15.88 27.64 0.21
CA GLN A 261 15.67 28.42 1.43
C GLN A 261 14.64 27.75 2.38
N ASP A 262 14.00 26.70 1.93
CA ASP A 262 13.05 25.90 2.72
C ASP A 262 13.83 25.07 3.76
N GLU A 263 13.44 25.15 5.01
CA GLU A 263 14.15 24.48 6.12
C GLU A 263 14.24 22.96 5.93
N ARG A 264 13.29 22.35 5.23
CA ARG A 264 13.31 20.91 4.90
C ARG A 264 14.51 20.52 4.05
N PHE A 265 15.04 21.43 3.21
CA PHE A 265 16.04 21.15 2.19
C PHE A 265 17.31 21.99 2.27
N SER A 266 17.27 23.16 2.93
CA SER A 266 18.33 24.16 2.92
C SER A 266 19.69 23.63 3.39
N ASP A 267 19.72 22.80 4.40
CA ASP A 267 20.93 22.23 4.96
C ASP A 267 21.72 21.37 3.98
N TYR A 268 21.06 20.86 2.96
CA TYR A 268 21.70 19.96 1.97
C TYR A 268 22.42 20.72 0.86
N GLY A 269 22.09 22.02 0.64
CA GLY A 269 22.73 22.88 -0.36
C GLY A 269 22.47 22.50 -1.82
N VAL A 270 21.69 21.45 -2.04
CA VAL A 270 21.22 20.98 -3.35
C VAL A 270 19.82 20.40 -3.18
N LEU A 271 19.01 20.49 -4.25
CA LEU A 271 17.70 19.86 -4.28
C LEU A 271 17.73 18.50 -4.97
N ALA A 272 16.83 17.60 -4.60
CA ALA A 272 16.56 16.39 -5.34
C ALA A 272 16.25 16.73 -6.81
N PRO A 273 16.60 15.87 -7.79
CA PRO A 273 16.35 16.14 -9.20
C PRO A 273 14.84 16.36 -9.48
N LYS A 274 14.51 17.34 -10.32
CA LYS A 274 13.12 17.63 -10.73
C LYS A 274 12.37 16.39 -11.25
N SER A 275 13.08 15.45 -11.85
CA SER A 275 12.50 14.22 -12.42
C SER A 275 12.41 13.06 -11.43
N LYS A 276 12.89 13.23 -10.19
CA LYS A 276 12.98 12.19 -9.16
C LYS A 276 12.91 12.79 -7.77
N ALA A 277 11.71 12.85 -7.22
CA ALA A 277 11.43 13.41 -5.90
C ALA A 277 11.81 12.49 -4.72
N ASP A 278 12.38 11.31 -4.98
CA ASP A 278 12.64 10.28 -3.96
C ASP A 278 13.30 10.87 -2.71
N TYR A 279 14.39 11.62 -2.88
CA TYR A 279 15.06 12.29 -1.76
C TYR A 279 14.30 13.52 -1.22
N ALA A 280 13.46 14.19 -2.00
CA ALA A 280 12.67 15.30 -1.47
C ALA A 280 11.64 14.79 -0.44
N PHE A 281 10.97 13.66 -0.72
CA PHE A 281 10.10 12.98 0.24
C PHE A 281 10.87 12.51 1.48
N LEU A 282 12.05 11.91 1.29
CA LEU A 282 12.88 11.45 2.40
C LEU A 282 13.26 12.61 3.32
N LEU A 283 13.69 13.74 2.76
CA LEU A 283 14.09 14.93 3.54
C LEU A 283 12.91 15.57 4.25
N HIS A 284 11.74 15.66 3.61
CA HIS A 284 10.52 16.14 4.24
C HIS A 284 10.15 15.26 5.46
N GLY A 285 10.11 13.94 5.30
CA GLY A 285 9.83 13.04 6.42
C GLY A 285 10.86 13.13 7.55
N LEU A 286 12.15 13.28 7.22
CA LEU A 286 13.20 13.45 8.22
C LEU A 286 13.09 14.80 8.95
N TYR A 287 12.69 15.86 8.27
CA TYR A 287 12.44 17.18 8.89
C TYR A 287 11.41 17.05 10.00
N HIS A 288 10.29 16.40 9.75
CA HIS A 288 9.20 16.16 10.69
C HIS A 288 9.43 15.01 11.69
N LEU A 289 10.62 14.47 11.77
CA LEU A 289 10.92 13.39 12.72
C LEU A 289 11.40 13.97 14.06
N LYS A 290 10.85 13.51 15.18
CA LYS A 290 11.38 13.79 16.53
C LYS A 290 12.81 13.28 16.69
N ASN A 291 13.58 13.90 17.58
CA ASN A 291 14.97 13.51 17.85
C ASN A 291 15.13 12.04 18.28
N ASN A 292 14.15 11.51 18.99
CA ASN A 292 14.08 10.09 19.40
C ASN A 292 13.09 9.27 18.56
N GLY A 293 12.66 9.81 17.43
CA GLY A 293 11.76 9.17 16.49
C GLY A 293 12.49 8.21 15.55
N THR A 294 11.72 7.39 14.86
CA THR A 294 12.20 6.52 13.78
C THR A 294 11.38 6.73 12.53
N MET A 295 12.08 6.96 11.42
CA MET A 295 11.46 7.01 10.09
C MET A 295 11.82 5.75 9.32
N ALA A 296 10.85 5.17 8.62
CA ALA A 296 11.05 4.08 7.67
C ALA A 296 10.35 4.41 6.35
N ILE A 297 11.12 4.43 5.26
CA ILE A 297 10.66 4.80 3.93
C ILE A 297 11.01 3.73 2.91
N VAL A 298 10.06 3.41 2.03
CA VAL A 298 10.29 2.49 0.90
C VAL A 298 10.68 3.30 -0.33
N LEU A 299 11.78 2.91 -0.96
CA LEU A 299 12.30 3.58 -2.15
C LEU A 299 12.86 2.57 -3.16
N PRO A 300 12.97 2.92 -4.45
CA PRO A 300 13.64 2.07 -5.44
C PRO A 300 15.16 2.04 -5.18
N HIS A 301 15.81 0.92 -5.44
CA HIS A 301 17.25 0.72 -5.20
C HIS A 301 18.15 1.82 -5.77
N GLY A 302 17.73 2.49 -6.84
CA GLY A 302 18.49 3.57 -7.45
C GLY A 302 18.93 4.68 -6.48
N VAL A 303 18.16 4.95 -5.43
CA VAL A 303 18.50 5.98 -4.41
C VAL A 303 19.80 5.64 -3.65
N LEU A 304 20.16 4.37 -3.59
CA LEU A 304 21.33 3.90 -2.87
C LEU A 304 22.66 4.27 -3.55
N PHE A 305 22.66 4.46 -4.88
CA PHE A 305 23.90 4.62 -5.63
C PHE A 305 23.91 5.71 -6.70
N ARG A 306 22.74 6.32 -7.03
CA ARG A 306 22.73 7.43 -7.98
C ARG A 306 23.60 8.58 -7.46
N GLY A 307 24.38 9.18 -8.37
CA GLY A 307 25.31 10.28 -8.09
C GLY A 307 24.66 11.67 -8.16
N ALA A 308 25.46 12.68 -8.48
CA ALA A 308 25.07 14.10 -8.60
C ALA A 308 24.36 14.63 -7.33
N ALA A 309 23.19 15.26 -7.46
CA ALA A 309 22.47 15.84 -6.32
C ALA A 309 22.08 14.79 -5.28
N GLU A 310 21.59 13.62 -5.71
CA GLU A 310 21.22 12.54 -4.79
C GLU A 310 22.43 11.99 -4.01
N GLY A 311 23.59 11.88 -4.65
CA GLY A 311 24.84 11.50 -3.98
C GLY A 311 25.25 12.50 -2.89
N LYS A 312 25.13 13.80 -3.16
CA LYS A 312 25.45 14.88 -2.18
C LYS A 312 24.51 14.86 -0.98
N ILE A 313 23.22 14.65 -1.22
CA ILE A 313 22.22 14.55 -0.14
C ILE A 313 22.53 13.31 0.70
N ARG A 314 22.78 12.16 0.08
CA ARG A 314 23.11 10.90 0.74
C ARG A 314 24.38 11.01 1.58
N GLU A 315 25.44 11.60 1.06
CA GLU A 315 26.68 11.88 1.80
C GLU A 315 26.39 12.70 3.07
N LYS A 316 25.62 13.80 2.97
CA LYS A 316 25.29 14.62 4.14
C LYS A 316 24.48 13.85 5.18
N LEU A 317 23.50 13.05 4.77
CA LEU A 317 22.72 12.20 5.67
C LEU A 317 23.60 11.19 6.40
N LEU A 318 24.58 10.59 5.72
CA LEU A 318 25.53 9.64 6.31
C LEU A 318 26.51 10.33 7.27
N ARG A 319 27.06 11.49 6.90
CA ARG A 319 27.92 12.28 7.78
C ARG A 319 27.19 12.74 9.05
N ALA A 320 25.91 13.05 8.95
CA ALA A 320 25.04 13.38 10.09
C ALA A 320 24.64 12.14 10.92
N GLY A 321 24.92 10.92 10.43
CA GLY A 321 24.52 9.68 11.09
C GLY A 321 23.01 9.37 10.97
N ASN A 322 22.28 10.02 10.06
CA ASN A 322 20.82 9.85 9.98
C ASN A 322 20.42 8.50 9.38
N ILE A 323 21.18 7.92 8.44
CA ILE A 323 20.85 6.62 7.86
C ILE A 323 21.26 5.52 8.85
N TYR A 324 20.27 4.76 9.34
CA TYR A 324 20.45 3.75 10.37
C TYR A 324 20.53 2.33 9.80
N ALA A 325 19.68 2.02 8.82
CA ALA A 325 19.70 0.73 8.15
C ALA A 325 19.17 0.85 6.71
N VAL A 326 19.60 -0.09 5.87
CA VAL A 326 19.13 -0.30 4.50
C VAL A 326 18.72 -1.76 4.36
N ILE A 327 17.47 -2.02 4.01
CA ILE A 327 16.91 -3.37 3.91
C ILE A 327 16.44 -3.58 2.47
N GLY A 328 17.04 -4.50 1.75
CA GLY A 328 16.63 -4.88 0.40
C GLY A 328 15.44 -5.81 0.45
N LEU A 329 14.38 -5.46 -0.27
CA LEU A 329 13.16 -6.25 -0.37
C LEU A 329 13.16 -7.15 -1.61
N PRO A 330 12.39 -8.25 -1.62
CA PRO A 330 12.18 -9.04 -2.83
C PRO A 330 11.63 -8.20 -3.99
N ALA A 331 12.06 -8.49 -5.20
CA ALA A 331 11.48 -7.90 -6.39
C ALA A 331 10.01 -8.33 -6.55
N ASN A 332 9.25 -7.59 -7.34
CA ASN A 332 7.86 -7.95 -7.69
C ASN A 332 6.91 -8.12 -6.49
N MET A 333 7.10 -7.34 -5.42
CA MET A 333 6.19 -7.30 -4.26
C MET A 333 5.06 -6.28 -4.43
N PHE A 334 5.30 -5.20 -5.17
CA PHE A 334 4.34 -4.11 -5.35
C PHE A 334 3.49 -4.33 -6.60
N TYR A 335 2.22 -3.93 -6.54
CA TYR A 335 1.33 -4.00 -7.70
C TYR A 335 1.89 -3.20 -8.88
N ASN A 336 1.75 -3.74 -10.08
CA ASN A 336 2.12 -3.10 -11.35
C ASN A 336 3.60 -2.70 -11.51
N THR A 337 4.52 -3.26 -10.70
CA THR A 337 5.96 -3.09 -10.90
C THR A 337 6.74 -4.31 -10.47
N SER A 338 7.78 -4.64 -11.25
CA SER A 338 8.78 -5.66 -10.88
C SER A 338 10.05 -5.04 -10.29
N ILE A 339 10.08 -3.71 -10.09
CA ILE A 339 11.29 -2.99 -9.63
C ILE A 339 11.64 -3.44 -8.21
N PRO A 340 12.90 -3.85 -7.94
CA PRO A 340 13.34 -4.11 -6.58
C PRO A 340 13.38 -2.80 -5.78
N THR A 341 12.89 -2.88 -4.53
CA THR A 341 12.80 -1.77 -3.60
C THR A 341 13.60 -2.05 -2.34
N CYS A 342 13.91 -0.99 -1.60
CA CYS A 342 14.54 -1.09 -0.29
C CYS A 342 13.80 -0.23 0.72
N ILE A 343 13.93 -0.60 2.00
CA ILE A 343 13.54 0.25 3.12
C ILE A 343 14.80 0.96 3.60
N ILE A 344 14.73 2.29 3.72
CA ILE A 344 15.75 3.08 4.41
C ILE A 344 15.18 3.48 5.76
N VAL A 345 15.89 3.13 6.82
CA VAL A 345 15.55 3.51 8.19
C VAL A 345 16.41 4.69 8.60
N LEU A 346 15.75 5.76 9.06
CA LEU A 346 16.41 6.99 9.49
C LEU A 346 16.11 7.28 10.97
N LYS A 347 17.12 7.84 11.64
CA LYS A 347 17.03 8.33 13.02
C LYS A 347 17.76 9.65 13.13
N LYS A 348 17.30 10.55 14.03
CA LYS A 348 18.04 11.76 14.41
C LYS A 348 18.86 11.52 15.68
N HIS A 349 19.93 12.30 15.86
CA HIS A 349 20.70 12.43 17.10
C HIS A 349 21.12 11.09 17.75
N ARG A 350 21.55 10.12 16.95
CA ARG A 350 22.09 8.86 17.46
C ARG A 350 23.61 8.95 17.70
N GLU A 351 24.11 8.11 18.60
CA GLU A 351 25.54 7.86 18.71
C GLU A 351 25.96 6.91 17.58
N GLY A 352 27.10 7.19 16.95
CA GLY A 352 27.62 6.40 15.83
C GLY A 352 27.03 6.74 14.46
N ARG A 353 27.70 6.28 13.41
CA ARG A 353 27.36 6.52 11.99
C ARG A 353 27.38 5.24 11.16
N ASP A 354 27.51 4.10 11.82
CA ASP A 354 27.43 2.76 11.21
C ASP A 354 26.06 2.52 10.58
N VAL A 355 26.01 1.79 9.48
CA VAL A 355 24.77 1.46 8.78
C VAL A 355 24.63 -0.05 8.70
N LEU A 356 23.48 -0.56 9.11
CA LEU A 356 23.13 -1.96 8.96
C LEU A 356 22.54 -2.20 7.56
N PHE A 357 23.12 -3.14 6.83
CA PHE A 357 22.58 -3.65 5.57
C PHE A 357 21.94 -5.01 5.80
N ILE A 358 20.72 -5.20 5.28
CA ILE A 358 20.02 -6.48 5.30
C ILE A 358 19.59 -6.80 3.86
N ASP A 359 19.93 -8.00 3.39
CA ASP A 359 19.42 -8.50 2.11
C ASP A 359 18.29 -9.51 2.34
N ALA A 360 17.05 -9.05 2.13
CA ALA A 360 15.87 -9.90 2.14
C ALA A 360 15.36 -10.27 0.74
N SER A 361 16.16 -10.02 -0.31
CA SER A 361 15.74 -10.19 -1.71
C SER A 361 15.29 -11.61 -2.06
N LYS A 362 15.76 -12.63 -1.32
CA LYS A 362 15.40 -14.05 -1.49
C LYS A 362 14.34 -14.54 -0.50
N LYS A 363 13.86 -13.69 0.44
CA LYS A 363 12.88 -14.06 1.48
C LYS A 363 11.45 -13.88 0.99
N PHE A 364 10.99 -14.77 0.13
CA PHE A 364 9.64 -14.73 -0.42
C PHE A 364 9.15 -16.08 -0.92
N GLU A 365 7.85 -16.22 -1.02
CA GLU A 365 7.17 -17.25 -1.78
C GLU A 365 6.58 -16.66 -3.06
N LYS A 366 6.57 -17.45 -4.13
CA LYS A 366 5.93 -17.04 -5.38
C LYS A 366 4.41 -17.23 -5.27
N ASP A 367 3.66 -16.14 -5.42
CA ASP A 367 2.21 -16.18 -5.55
C ASP A 367 1.84 -15.64 -6.94
N LYS A 368 1.08 -16.42 -7.69
CA LYS A 368 0.60 -16.21 -9.09
C LYS A 368 1.21 -15.04 -9.89
N LYS A 369 1.01 -13.79 -9.44
CA LYS A 369 1.45 -12.57 -10.11
C LYS A 369 2.50 -11.77 -9.33
N GLN A 370 2.73 -12.06 -8.05
CA GLN A 370 3.59 -11.30 -7.17
C GLN A 370 4.39 -12.20 -6.24
N ASN A 371 5.50 -11.69 -5.72
CA ASN A 371 6.22 -12.33 -4.63
C ASN A 371 5.62 -11.86 -3.30
N LYS A 372 5.51 -12.77 -2.34
CA LYS A 372 4.92 -12.51 -1.02
C LYS A 372 5.87 -12.94 0.08
N MET A 373 6.17 -12.07 1.01
CA MET A 373 6.85 -12.44 2.25
C MET A 373 5.83 -13.04 3.24
N THR A 374 6.19 -14.17 3.85
CA THR A 374 5.44 -14.77 4.95
C THR A 374 5.74 -14.07 6.27
N ASP A 375 4.97 -14.39 7.31
CA ASP A 375 5.24 -13.85 8.64
C ASP A 375 6.62 -14.32 9.17
N GLU A 376 7.07 -15.52 8.82
CA GLU A 376 8.42 -16.03 9.15
C GLU A 376 9.50 -15.16 8.49
N HIS A 377 9.37 -14.85 7.21
CA HIS A 377 10.30 -13.97 6.51
C HIS A 377 10.37 -12.57 7.13
N ILE A 378 9.22 -12.04 7.59
CA ILE A 378 9.15 -10.75 8.26
C ILE A 378 9.88 -10.79 9.60
N GLU A 379 9.62 -11.80 10.43
CA GLU A 379 10.28 -11.93 11.73
C GLU A 379 11.80 -12.14 11.59
N GLU A 380 12.26 -12.89 10.59
CA GLU A 380 13.71 -13.02 10.29
C GLU A 380 14.35 -11.66 9.97
N VAL A 381 13.71 -10.83 9.14
CA VAL A 381 14.19 -9.48 8.82
C VAL A 381 14.24 -8.60 10.07
N LEU A 382 13.21 -8.66 10.90
CA LEU A 382 13.14 -7.90 12.15
C LEU A 382 14.18 -8.37 13.16
N GLU A 383 14.43 -9.66 13.25
CA GLU A 383 15.48 -10.22 14.11
C GLU A 383 16.87 -9.72 13.71
N LEU A 384 17.20 -9.75 12.42
CA LEU A 384 18.44 -9.17 11.88
C LEU A 384 18.54 -7.67 12.20
N TYR A 385 17.44 -6.93 12.04
CA TYR A 385 17.38 -5.51 12.35
C TYR A 385 17.66 -5.22 13.85
N HIS A 386 17.10 -6.02 14.75
CA HIS A 386 17.27 -5.84 16.20
C HIS A 386 18.66 -6.25 16.68
N LYS A 387 19.22 -7.33 16.16
CA LYS A 387 20.56 -7.82 16.53
C LYS A 387 21.65 -6.87 16.08
N ARG A 388 21.48 -6.19 14.92
CA ARG A 388 22.51 -5.32 14.31
C ARG A 388 23.89 -5.99 14.20
N GLU A 389 23.91 -7.22 13.80
CA GLU A 389 25.14 -8.03 13.69
C GLU A 389 25.36 -8.48 12.25
N GLU A 390 26.61 -8.82 11.95
CA GLU A 390 26.95 -9.50 10.71
C GLU A 390 26.44 -10.93 10.73
N VAL A 391 25.63 -11.29 9.74
CA VAL A 391 25.17 -12.65 9.48
C VAL A 391 25.47 -12.99 8.03
N GLU A 392 26.24 -14.03 7.80
CA GLU A 392 26.70 -14.45 6.46
C GLU A 392 25.53 -14.48 5.47
N LYS A 393 25.70 -13.81 4.32
CA LYS A 393 24.71 -13.70 3.22
C LYS A 393 23.36 -13.03 3.58
N GLN A 394 23.20 -12.49 4.78
CA GLN A 394 21.94 -11.90 5.21
C GLN A 394 22.08 -10.47 5.70
N SER A 395 23.07 -10.17 6.52
CA SER A 395 23.27 -8.83 7.06
C SER A 395 24.73 -8.47 7.28
N TYR A 396 25.02 -7.18 7.21
CA TYR A 396 26.35 -6.63 7.45
C TYR A 396 26.25 -5.26 8.11
N LEU A 397 27.07 -5.01 9.12
CA LEU A 397 27.14 -3.73 9.80
C LEU A 397 28.39 -2.96 9.31
N ALA A 398 28.19 -2.07 8.34
CA ALA A 398 29.26 -1.27 7.77
C ALA A 398 29.63 -0.09 8.67
N SER A 399 30.93 0.12 8.90
CA SER A 399 31.44 1.33 9.53
C SER A 399 31.26 2.56 8.63
N PHE A 400 31.29 3.75 9.22
CA PHE A 400 31.23 4.98 8.43
C PHE A 400 32.43 5.12 7.50
N GLU A 401 33.62 4.74 7.96
CA GLU A 401 34.87 4.79 7.22
C GLU A 401 34.81 3.90 5.97
N GLU A 402 34.30 2.69 6.10
CA GLU A 402 34.06 1.78 4.97
C GLU A 402 33.07 2.35 3.95
N ILE A 403 32.00 2.99 4.42
CA ILE A 403 31.00 3.63 3.54
C ILE A 403 31.62 4.84 2.82
N GLU A 404 32.50 5.60 3.48
CA GLU A 404 33.22 6.72 2.88
C GLU A 404 34.21 6.20 1.82
N GLU A 405 34.97 5.12 2.08
CA GLU A 405 35.83 4.45 1.11
C GLU A 405 35.07 3.92 -0.11
N ASN A 406 33.80 3.58 0.06
CA ASN A 406 32.89 3.19 -1.01
C ASN A 406 32.17 4.37 -1.68
N ASP A 407 32.69 5.61 -1.58
CA ASP A 407 32.12 6.83 -2.16
C ASP A 407 30.64 7.07 -1.74
N PHE A 408 30.30 6.75 -0.50
CA PHE A 408 28.92 6.85 0.04
C PHE A 408 27.90 6.07 -0.78
N ASN A 409 28.30 5.03 -1.46
CA ASN A 409 27.45 4.13 -2.21
C ASN A 409 26.88 3.07 -1.27
N LEU A 410 25.56 3.02 -1.15
CA LEU A 410 24.83 2.11 -0.25
C LEU A 410 24.24 0.89 -0.99
N ASN A 411 24.76 0.55 -2.18
CA ASN A 411 24.26 -0.61 -2.92
C ASN A 411 24.50 -1.89 -2.11
N ILE A 412 23.44 -2.59 -1.74
CA ILE A 412 23.45 -3.72 -0.79
C ILE A 412 24.48 -4.80 -1.15
N PRO A 413 24.62 -5.25 -2.42
CA PRO A 413 25.61 -6.26 -2.79
C PRO A 413 27.08 -5.88 -2.57
N ARG A 414 27.38 -4.62 -2.23
CA ARG A 414 28.72 -4.21 -1.83
C ARG A 414 29.08 -4.60 -0.39
N TYR A 415 28.04 -4.81 0.44
CA TYR A 415 28.16 -5.08 1.87
C TYR A 415 27.69 -6.48 2.23
N VAL A 416 26.64 -6.97 1.60
CA VAL A 416 26.10 -8.31 1.82
C VAL A 416 26.37 -9.15 0.57
N ASP A 417 27.37 -10.04 0.64
CA ASP A 417 27.67 -10.96 -0.47
C ASP A 417 26.74 -12.17 -0.44
N THR A 418 25.73 -12.14 -1.29
CA THR A 418 24.77 -13.24 -1.49
C THR A 418 25.18 -14.21 -2.58
N PHE A 419 26.44 -14.11 -3.09
CA PHE A 419 26.93 -14.98 -4.15
C PHE A 419 26.92 -16.44 -3.67
N GLU A 420 26.25 -17.28 -4.40
CA GLU A 420 26.32 -18.73 -4.28
C GLU A 420 27.08 -19.26 -5.49
N LYS A 421 28.18 -19.94 -5.19
CA LYS A 421 28.91 -20.65 -6.27
C LYS A 421 27.94 -21.66 -6.87
N GLU A 422 27.63 -21.50 -8.14
CA GLU A 422 26.85 -22.53 -8.84
C GLU A 422 27.55 -23.87 -8.70
N PRO A 423 26.84 -24.96 -8.42
CA PRO A 423 27.44 -26.28 -8.39
C PRO A 423 28.10 -26.56 -9.73
N ASP A 424 29.29 -27.13 -9.67
CA ASP A 424 30.06 -27.50 -10.88
C ASP A 424 29.14 -28.42 -11.75
N VAL A 425 28.90 -28.00 -12.98
CA VAL A 425 28.05 -28.76 -13.89
C VAL A 425 28.77 -30.05 -14.26
N ASP A 426 28.23 -31.19 -13.89
CA ASP A 426 28.69 -32.49 -14.37
C ASP A 426 28.32 -32.65 -15.85
N ILE A 427 29.31 -32.32 -16.70
CA ILE A 427 29.14 -32.40 -18.16
C ILE A 427 28.73 -33.81 -18.61
N ASN A 428 29.20 -34.85 -17.92
CA ASN A 428 28.84 -36.23 -18.28
C ASN A 428 27.37 -36.54 -17.94
N ALA A 429 26.87 -36.04 -16.82
CA ALA A 429 25.46 -36.16 -16.48
C ALA A 429 24.59 -35.42 -17.50
N VAL A 430 24.93 -34.18 -17.84
CA VAL A 430 24.23 -33.41 -18.87
C VAL A 430 24.23 -34.08 -20.24
N LEU A 431 25.38 -34.64 -20.67
CA LEU A 431 25.47 -35.39 -21.93
C LEU A 431 24.59 -36.64 -21.89
N THR A 432 24.52 -37.36 -20.76
CA THR A 432 23.67 -38.51 -20.59
C THR A 432 22.19 -38.12 -20.70
N ASP A 433 21.79 -37.03 -20.03
CA ASP A 433 20.42 -36.51 -20.09
C ASP A 433 20.07 -36.06 -21.52
N MET A 434 20.97 -35.37 -22.22
CA MET A 434 20.78 -34.99 -23.63
C MET A 434 20.55 -36.24 -24.51
N ASN A 435 21.39 -37.30 -24.39
CA ASN A 435 21.23 -38.48 -25.15
C ASN A 435 19.88 -39.20 -24.85
N ASN A 436 19.46 -39.23 -23.58
CA ASN A 436 18.16 -39.79 -23.21
C ASN A 436 17.00 -39.02 -23.83
N ILE A 437 17.09 -37.67 -23.85
CA ILE A 437 16.08 -36.80 -24.46
C ILE A 437 16.05 -36.99 -25.98
N ASP A 438 17.19 -37.11 -26.63
CA ASP A 438 17.28 -37.38 -28.07
C ASP A 438 16.65 -38.75 -28.41
N ASP A 439 16.91 -39.81 -27.64
CA ASP A 439 16.29 -41.14 -27.81
C ASP A 439 14.76 -41.07 -27.60
N GLU A 440 14.27 -40.33 -26.59
CA GLU A 440 12.84 -40.11 -26.39
C GLU A 440 12.22 -39.31 -27.54
N LEU A 441 12.91 -38.31 -28.04
CA LEU A 441 12.46 -37.49 -29.17
C LEU A 441 12.31 -38.36 -30.44
N GLU A 442 13.33 -39.17 -30.77
CA GLU A 442 13.29 -40.09 -31.91
C GLU A 442 12.12 -41.09 -31.78
N LYS A 443 11.89 -41.63 -30.59
CA LYS A 443 10.77 -42.50 -30.33
C LYS A 443 9.43 -41.83 -30.56
N VAL A 444 9.18 -40.68 -29.95
CA VAL A 444 7.93 -39.92 -30.11
C VAL A 444 7.72 -39.46 -31.54
N GLN A 445 8.80 -39.04 -32.23
CA GLN A 445 8.76 -38.68 -33.65
C GLN A 445 8.39 -39.88 -34.53
N GLY A 446 8.96 -41.07 -34.24
CA GLY A 446 8.62 -42.32 -34.91
C GLY A 446 7.15 -42.73 -34.71
N GLU A 447 6.64 -42.62 -33.46
CA GLU A 447 5.24 -42.88 -33.14
C GLU A 447 4.30 -41.92 -33.90
N LEU A 448 4.64 -40.60 -33.91
CA LEU A 448 3.86 -39.61 -34.63
C LEU A 448 3.84 -39.87 -36.14
N VAL A 449 4.97 -40.18 -36.75
CA VAL A 449 5.07 -40.55 -38.17
C VAL A 449 4.26 -41.80 -38.47
N ALA A 450 4.26 -42.81 -37.57
CA ALA A 450 3.45 -43.99 -37.71
C ALA A 450 1.94 -43.69 -37.72
N GLN A 451 1.48 -42.87 -36.79
CA GLN A 451 0.08 -42.42 -36.72
C GLN A 451 -0.31 -41.57 -37.94
N MET A 452 0.58 -40.69 -38.40
CA MET A 452 0.33 -39.87 -39.59
C MET A 452 0.17 -40.71 -40.85
N LYS A 453 0.86 -41.85 -40.97
CA LYS A 453 0.72 -42.80 -42.11
C LYS A 453 -0.61 -43.52 -42.13
N GLU A 454 -1.32 -43.58 -41.01
CA GLU A 454 -2.67 -44.17 -40.93
C GLU A 454 -3.76 -43.18 -41.35
N LEU A 455 -3.44 -41.87 -41.47
CA LEU A 455 -4.41 -40.88 -41.88
C LEU A 455 -4.69 -40.99 -43.39
N THR A 456 -5.94 -40.85 -43.76
CA THR A 456 -6.42 -40.80 -45.15
C THR A 456 -7.29 -39.56 -45.34
N ALA A 457 -7.19 -38.94 -46.52
CA ALA A 457 -8.06 -37.84 -46.92
C ALA A 457 -8.60 -38.06 -48.31
N GLU A 458 -9.82 -37.60 -48.58
CA GLU A 458 -10.45 -37.70 -49.93
C GLU A 458 -9.84 -36.67 -50.90
N ASP A 459 -9.14 -35.65 -50.41
CA ASP A 459 -8.50 -34.59 -51.22
C ASP A 459 -7.02 -34.92 -51.48
N ASP A 460 -6.68 -35.12 -52.74
CA ASP A 460 -5.33 -35.44 -53.23
C ASP A 460 -4.28 -34.39 -52.80
N THR A 461 -4.67 -33.14 -52.65
CA THR A 461 -3.77 -32.04 -52.24
C THR A 461 -3.41 -32.16 -50.78
N ILE A 462 -4.37 -32.55 -49.95
CA ILE A 462 -4.15 -32.80 -48.52
C ILE A 462 -3.26 -34.02 -48.32
N MET A 463 -3.50 -35.10 -49.09
CA MET A 463 -2.65 -36.32 -49.05
C MET A 463 -1.21 -36.02 -49.51
N ALA A 464 -1.00 -35.21 -50.54
CA ALA A 464 0.34 -34.82 -50.96
C ALA A 464 1.08 -34.02 -49.89
N SER A 465 0.37 -33.11 -49.23
CA SER A 465 0.92 -32.29 -48.11
C SER A 465 1.26 -33.16 -46.93
N LEU A 466 0.40 -34.12 -46.54
CA LEU A 466 0.63 -35.07 -45.44
C LEU A 466 1.85 -35.95 -45.75
N ASN A 467 1.97 -36.50 -46.93
CA ASN A 467 3.12 -37.30 -47.34
C ASN A 467 4.43 -36.49 -47.29
N SER A 468 4.41 -35.24 -47.76
CA SER A 468 5.58 -34.35 -47.64
C SER A 468 6.00 -34.08 -46.20
N LEU A 469 5.03 -33.89 -45.28
CA LEU A 469 5.28 -33.73 -43.85
C LEU A 469 5.88 -34.99 -43.22
N ILE A 470 5.34 -36.18 -43.58
CA ILE A 470 5.84 -37.50 -43.15
C ILE A 470 7.30 -37.68 -43.58
N GLU A 471 7.62 -37.35 -44.81
CA GLU A 471 9.00 -37.43 -45.33
C GLU A 471 9.96 -36.46 -44.63
N MET A 472 9.48 -35.25 -44.29
CA MET A 472 10.28 -34.25 -43.57
C MET A 472 10.57 -34.66 -42.14
N MET A 473 9.59 -35.26 -41.45
CA MET A 473 9.72 -35.72 -40.06
C MET A 473 10.38 -37.07 -39.92
N GLY A 474 10.41 -37.92 -40.98
CA GLY A 474 11.06 -39.22 -40.97
C GLY A 474 12.55 -39.20 -41.36
N ARG A 475 13.11 -38.00 -41.57
CA ARG A 475 14.54 -37.78 -41.79
C ARG A 475 15.22 -37.45 -40.47
#